data_b7ea6b5ae61c1ba7b33318e91d2d8be5
#
_entry.id   b7ea6b5ae61c1ba7b33318e91d2d8be5
#
_cell.length_a   1.000
_cell.length_b   1.000
_cell.length_c   1.000
_cell.angle_alpha   90.00
_cell.angle_beta   90.00
_cell.angle_gamma   90.00
#
_symmetry.space_group_name_H-M   'P 1'
#
loop_
_entity.id
_entity.type
_entity.pdbx_description
1 polymer ?
#
loop_
_entity_poly.entity_id
_entity_poly.type
_entity_poly.pdbx_seq_one_letter_code
_entity_poly.pdbx_strand_id
1 'polypeptide(L)'
;FYQGIKNEILEVARKENEKKPLDAITLSLHGSMRIKKIGDAEGYLLEDLRKLFPDIPIFASLDMHTTMTERMHKNCNGFVGYKCAPHTDCTETGIHAAKMTIHALNDGVQAKSAWVRVPILIAGEQSSTTVEPMITLINELRETEKKEGIMAASYLMGFPWADNPDSSVAVYVVAENQELADAEALRLAEFIWSKKDEFCFQTEALHEKEAIDAAFESIGRGQYPVFLSDSGDNPTAGSSSDVTEFVKMLIADERVLSLPHPVAYGGFYDPEATKACEGKVGQEITLTFGAKFDTKTSSPVTATGTVMNYVKDWDGFGRSNGDVAVFRTHNIDIILAEQHIGYAGPRVFLDMGLDLSKAPIVVCKLGYLGEEHEAFAKRAILVLTKGSTNEDLKTLRYETVPRPLFPLDNGFEYDPRKNLH
;
A
#
# COMPACT_ATOMS: atom_id res chain seq x y z
N PHE A 1 19.66 10.05 -3.16
CA PHE A 1 18.92 9.22 -4.12
C PHE A 1 17.79 10.02 -4.80
N TYR A 2 16.74 10.43 -4.06
CA TYR A 2 15.60 11.19 -4.62
C TYR A 2 16.02 12.41 -5.46
N GLN A 3 16.91 13.25 -4.93
CA GLN A 3 17.37 14.46 -5.62
C GLN A 3 18.05 14.12 -6.96
N GLY A 4 18.76 12.99 -7.04
CA GLY A 4 19.37 12.51 -8.30
C GLY A 4 18.30 12.16 -9.33
N ILE A 5 17.29 11.36 -8.96
CA ILE A 5 16.19 10.97 -9.86
C ILE A 5 15.39 12.21 -10.28
N LYS A 6 15.01 13.08 -9.34
CA LYS A 6 14.30 14.32 -9.65
C LYS A 6 15.05 15.17 -10.66
N ASN A 7 16.35 15.41 -10.43
CA ASN A 7 17.19 16.20 -11.34
C ASN A 7 17.29 15.56 -12.74
N GLU A 8 17.37 14.24 -12.82
CA GLU A 8 17.39 13.52 -14.09
C GLU A 8 16.09 13.72 -14.87
N ILE A 9 14.92 13.58 -14.21
CA ILE A 9 13.60 13.84 -14.81
C ILE A 9 13.54 15.28 -15.37
N LEU A 10 13.93 16.28 -14.57
CA LEU A 10 13.93 17.68 -14.96
C LEU A 10 14.87 17.95 -16.14
N GLU A 11 16.05 17.36 -16.12
CA GLU A 11 17.04 17.50 -17.19
C GLU A 11 16.58 16.86 -18.50
N VAL A 12 15.97 15.67 -18.44
CA VAL A 12 15.36 15.02 -19.62
C VAL A 12 14.23 15.88 -20.18
N ALA A 13 13.32 16.36 -19.35
CA ALA A 13 12.23 17.23 -19.79
C ALA A 13 12.77 18.52 -20.46
N ARG A 14 13.79 19.15 -19.89
CA ARG A 14 14.43 20.33 -20.47
C ARG A 14 15.05 20.04 -21.82
N LYS A 15 15.82 18.95 -21.95
CA LYS A 15 16.47 18.56 -23.21
C LYS A 15 15.46 18.23 -24.32
N GLU A 16 14.37 17.54 -23.99
CA GLU A 16 13.33 17.24 -24.98
C GLU A 16 12.63 18.53 -25.42
N ASN A 17 12.33 19.45 -24.51
CA ASN A 17 11.75 20.75 -24.83
C ASN A 17 12.66 21.63 -25.74
N GLU A 18 13.99 21.52 -25.58
CA GLU A 18 14.96 22.21 -26.46
C GLU A 18 14.96 21.65 -27.88
N LYS A 19 14.72 20.33 -28.05
CA LYS A 19 14.61 19.70 -29.38
C LYS A 19 13.30 20.06 -30.07
N LYS A 20 12.21 20.03 -29.33
CA LYS A 20 10.88 20.39 -29.76
C LYS A 20 10.08 20.86 -28.55
N PRO A 21 9.48 22.07 -28.58
CA PRO A 21 8.64 22.54 -27.48
C PRO A 21 7.61 21.51 -27.07
N LEU A 22 7.50 21.27 -25.78
CA LEU A 22 6.50 20.36 -25.19
C LEU A 22 5.15 21.06 -25.17
N ASP A 23 4.12 20.37 -25.62
CA ASP A 23 2.74 20.86 -25.59
C ASP A 23 2.07 20.62 -24.23
N ALA A 24 2.42 19.52 -23.54
CA ALA A 24 1.93 19.14 -22.22
C ALA A 24 2.85 18.14 -21.52
N ILE A 25 2.59 17.90 -20.24
CA ILE A 25 3.24 16.83 -19.45
C ILE A 25 2.16 15.95 -18.83
N THR A 26 2.28 14.63 -19.01
CA THR A 26 1.46 13.64 -18.30
C THR A 26 2.37 12.77 -17.46
N LEU A 27 2.06 12.63 -16.18
CA LEU A 27 2.85 11.87 -15.21
C LEU A 27 2.05 10.68 -14.65
N SER A 28 2.76 9.65 -14.23
CA SER A 28 2.22 8.60 -13.36
C SER A 28 2.98 8.67 -12.04
N LEU A 29 2.28 9.04 -10.98
CA LEU A 29 2.82 9.24 -9.64
C LEU A 29 2.06 8.34 -8.67
N HIS A 30 2.64 8.07 -7.50
CA HIS A 30 1.88 7.45 -6.41
C HIS A 30 1.04 8.50 -5.67
N GLY A 31 1.64 9.58 -5.21
CA GLY A 31 0.97 10.66 -4.46
C GLY A 31 1.20 10.62 -2.94
N SER A 32 1.96 9.64 -2.45
CA SER A 32 2.28 9.54 -1.01
C SER A 32 3.77 9.36 -0.74
N MET A 33 4.63 9.70 -1.70
CA MET A 33 6.08 9.64 -1.51
C MET A 33 6.54 10.72 -0.53
N ARG A 34 6.86 10.27 0.69
CA ARG A 34 7.39 11.15 1.74
C ARG A 34 8.86 10.86 2.00
N ILE A 35 9.68 11.89 1.93
CA ILE A 35 11.13 11.77 2.17
C ILE A 35 11.50 12.49 3.46
N LYS A 36 12.25 11.79 4.31
CA LYS A 36 12.75 12.37 5.57
C LYS A 36 13.46 13.69 5.31
N LYS A 37 13.13 14.73 6.05
CA LYS A 37 13.63 16.12 5.96
C LYS A 37 13.17 16.93 4.73
N ILE A 38 12.56 16.29 3.71
CA ILE A 38 12.05 16.98 2.52
C ILE A 38 10.53 17.11 2.63
N GLY A 39 9.85 16.05 3.03
CA GLY A 39 8.39 15.96 3.06
C GLY A 39 7.84 15.43 1.75
N ASP A 40 6.86 16.12 1.19
CA ASP A 40 6.15 15.81 -0.06
C ASP A 40 7.10 15.84 -1.27
N ALA A 41 7.57 14.67 -1.67
CA ALA A 41 8.55 14.56 -2.76
C ALA A 41 7.92 14.82 -4.14
N GLU A 42 6.68 14.39 -4.33
CA GLU A 42 5.97 14.52 -5.61
C GLU A 42 5.53 15.96 -5.84
N GLY A 43 5.09 16.64 -4.80
CA GLY A 43 4.80 18.07 -4.88
C GLY A 43 6.04 18.91 -5.20
N TYR A 44 7.21 18.56 -4.68
CA TYR A 44 8.47 19.24 -5.08
C TYR A 44 8.87 18.94 -6.52
N LEU A 45 8.63 17.74 -7.05
CA LEU A 45 8.84 17.46 -8.46
C LEU A 45 7.90 18.31 -9.33
N LEU A 46 6.63 18.35 -9.00
CA LEU A 46 5.63 19.14 -9.73
C LEU A 46 5.93 20.65 -9.68
N GLU A 47 6.34 21.15 -8.53
CA GLU A 47 6.75 22.56 -8.36
C GLU A 47 7.94 22.91 -9.27
N ASP A 48 8.95 22.06 -9.34
CA ASP A 48 10.11 22.30 -10.18
C ASP A 48 9.79 22.13 -11.68
N LEU A 49 8.91 21.19 -12.06
CA LEU A 49 8.40 21.11 -13.42
C LEU A 49 7.58 22.35 -13.80
N ARG A 50 6.74 22.85 -12.89
CA ARG A 50 5.95 24.09 -13.14
C ARG A 50 6.85 25.32 -13.30
N LYS A 51 7.96 25.41 -12.55
CA LYS A 51 8.96 26.49 -12.73
C LYS A 51 9.65 26.43 -14.10
N LEU A 52 9.96 25.22 -14.59
CA LEU A 52 10.55 25.03 -15.92
C LEU A 52 9.54 25.28 -17.05
N PHE A 53 8.27 24.94 -16.82
CA PHE A 53 7.22 24.95 -17.82
C PHE A 53 5.98 25.66 -17.25
N PRO A 54 6.01 27.00 -17.12
CA PRO A 54 4.94 27.74 -16.42
C PRO A 54 3.58 27.67 -17.11
N ASP A 55 3.53 27.55 -18.42
CA ASP A 55 2.31 27.70 -19.21
C ASP A 55 1.74 26.40 -19.77
N ILE A 56 2.51 25.29 -19.78
CA ILE A 56 2.03 24.05 -20.36
C ILE A 56 1.17 23.25 -19.36
N PRO A 57 0.13 22.55 -19.84
CA PRO A 57 -0.69 21.70 -19.01
C PRO A 57 0.13 20.54 -18.40
N ILE A 58 -0.07 20.29 -17.10
CA ILE A 58 0.50 19.15 -16.38
C ILE A 58 -0.66 18.37 -15.75
N PHE A 59 -0.79 17.09 -16.10
CA PHE A 59 -1.76 16.18 -15.51
C PHE A 59 -1.06 14.94 -14.96
N ALA A 60 -1.65 14.27 -13.99
CA ALA A 60 -1.09 13.03 -13.47
C ALA A 60 -2.16 12.03 -13.04
N SER A 61 -1.83 10.73 -13.20
CA SER A 61 -2.50 9.65 -12.49
C SER A 61 -1.88 9.44 -11.12
N LEU A 62 -2.70 9.06 -10.15
CA LEU A 62 -2.33 8.82 -8.75
C LEU A 62 -2.87 7.46 -8.27
N ASP A 63 -2.19 6.90 -7.26
CA ASP A 63 -2.76 5.84 -6.45
C ASP A 63 -3.91 6.39 -5.58
N MET A 64 -4.91 5.55 -5.28
CA MET A 64 -5.99 5.98 -4.39
C MET A 64 -5.54 6.24 -2.94
N HIS A 65 -4.40 5.71 -2.52
CA HIS A 65 -3.80 5.99 -1.20
C HIS A 65 -2.93 7.26 -1.19
N THR A 66 -3.20 8.17 -2.12
CA THR A 66 -2.54 9.49 -2.18
C THR A 66 -2.86 10.32 -0.95
N THR A 67 -1.82 10.93 -0.37
CA THR A 67 -1.94 12.05 0.57
C THR A 67 -1.87 13.35 -0.21
N MET A 68 -3.00 13.96 -0.50
CA MET A 68 -3.05 15.21 -1.27
C MET A 68 -2.44 16.36 -0.47
N THR A 69 -1.60 17.16 -1.14
CA THR A 69 -0.95 18.34 -0.57
C THR A 69 -1.29 19.59 -1.37
N GLU A 70 -1.22 20.73 -0.70
CA GLU A 70 -1.40 22.03 -1.37
C GLU A 70 -0.35 22.27 -2.46
N ARG A 71 0.89 21.76 -2.26
CA ARG A 71 1.95 21.87 -3.27
C ARG A 71 1.62 21.06 -4.53
N MET A 72 1.13 19.83 -4.38
CA MET A 72 0.68 19.04 -5.53
C MET A 72 -0.44 19.77 -6.28
N HIS A 73 -1.48 20.19 -5.56
CA HIS A 73 -2.64 20.87 -6.13
C HIS A 73 -2.25 22.14 -6.92
N LYS A 74 -1.40 23.01 -6.36
CA LYS A 74 -1.00 24.27 -7.01
C LYS A 74 -0.13 24.11 -8.26
N ASN A 75 0.56 22.99 -8.41
CA ASN A 75 1.56 22.80 -9.47
C ASN A 75 1.13 21.82 -10.57
N CYS A 76 -0.08 21.26 -10.48
CA CYS A 76 -0.68 20.38 -11.47
C CYS A 76 -2.04 20.94 -11.93
N ASN A 77 -2.41 20.73 -13.18
CA ASN A 77 -3.70 21.16 -13.71
C ASN A 77 -4.82 20.20 -13.34
N GLY A 78 -4.50 18.94 -13.04
CA GLY A 78 -5.47 17.97 -12.60
C GLY A 78 -4.89 16.60 -12.33
N PHE A 79 -5.53 15.90 -11.40
CA PHE A 79 -5.21 14.53 -11.04
C PHE A 79 -6.41 13.62 -11.24
N VAL A 80 -6.12 12.35 -11.50
CA VAL A 80 -7.10 11.26 -11.41
C VAL A 80 -6.48 10.10 -10.63
N GLY A 81 -7.18 9.64 -9.58
CA GLY A 81 -6.77 8.51 -8.75
C GLY A 81 -7.39 7.19 -9.20
N TYR A 82 -6.75 6.07 -8.81
CA TYR A 82 -7.33 4.74 -8.96
C TYR A 82 -8.71 4.66 -8.31
N LYS A 83 -9.57 3.81 -8.87
CA LYS A 83 -10.92 3.54 -8.38
C LYS A 83 -11.10 2.09 -7.92
N CYS A 84 -10.00 1.34 -7.88
CA CYS A 84 -9.98 -0.06 -7.45
C CYS A 84 -8.94 -0.30 -6.36
N ALA A 85 -9.33 -0.98 -5.30
CA ALA A 85 -8.48 -1.64 -4.32
C ALA A 85 -9.02 -3.07 -4.10
N PRO A 86 -8.30 -4.13 -4.53
CA PRO A 86 -6.96 -4.13 -5.16
C PRO A 86 -6.85 -3.33 -6.45
N HIS A 87 -5.64 -2.80 -6.74
CA HIS A 87 -5.36 -1.89 -7.88
C HIS A 87 -5.37 -2.62 -9.22
N THR A 88 -6.55 -2.80 -9.79
CA THR A 88 -6.76 -3.48 -11.09
C THR A 88 -6.93 -2.52 -12.25
N ASP A 89 -7.08 -1.22 -11.99
CA ASP A 89 -7.39 -0.16 -12.96
C ASP A 89 -6.24 0.82 -13.23
N CYS A 90 -4.99 0.40 -12.99
CA CYS A 90 -3.81 1.24 -13.20
C CYS A 90 -3.69 1.75 -14.65
N THR A 91 -3.94 0.88 -15.63
CA THR A 91 -3.88 1.22 -17.06
C THR A 91 -5.00 2.20 -17.44
N GLU A 92 -6.21 1.93 -17.00
CA GLU A 92 -7.39 2.76 -17.26
C GLU A 92 -7.22 4.16 -16.66
N THR A 93 -6.66 4.26 -15.46
CA THR A 93 -6.38 5.55 -14.81
C THR A 93 -5.29 6.32 -15.54
N GLY A 94 -4.23 5.65 -16.01
CA GLY A 94 -3.21 6.27 -16.86
C GLY A 94 -3.80 6.78 -18.19
N ILE A 95 -4.66 6.00 -18.82
CA ILE A 95 -5.40 6.43 -20.03
C ILE A 95 -6.31 7.63 -19.73
N HIS A 96 -6.94 7.65 -18.55
CA HIS A 96 -7.79 8.77 -18.13
C HIS A 96 -6.98 10.07 -18.00
N ALA A 97 -5.83 10.03 -17.33
CA ALA A 97 -4.91 11.18 -17.25
C ALA A 97 -4.46 11.67 -18.63
N ALA A 98 -4.15 10.75 -19.55
CA ALA A 98 -3.80 11.10 -20.93
C ALA A 98 -4.99 11.74 -21.69
N LYS A 99 -6.22 11.25 -21.49
CA LYS A 99 -7.41 11.85 -22.08
C LYS A 99 -7.67 13.27 -21.58
N MET A 100 -7.50 13.54 -20.29
CA MET A 100 -7.58 14.92 -19.75
C MET A 100 -6.55 15.83 -20.41
N THR A 101 -5.32 15.35 -20.59
CA THR A 101 -4.26 16.09 -21.28
C THR A 101 -4.64 16.42 -22.73
N ILE A 102 -5.14 15.42 -23.47
CA ILE A 102 -5.54 15.59 -24.88
C ILE A 102 -6.72 16.55 -25.00
N HIS A 103 -7.70 16.46 -24.11
CA HIS A 103 -8.85 17.37 -24.08
C HIS A 103 -8.41 18.82 -23.83
N ALA A 104 -7.52 19.04 -22.88
CA ALA A 104 -6.97 20.37 -22.62
C ALA A 104 -6.23 20.96 -23.84
N LEU A 105 -5.50 20.12 -24.60
CA LEU A 105 -4.77 20.56 -25.80
C LEU A 105 -5.67 20.82 -27.02
N ASN A 106 -6.59 19.88 -27.34
CA ASN A 106 -7.36 19.93 -28.56
C ASN A 106 -8.51 20.93 -28.50
N ASP A 107 -9.16 21.01 -27.34
CA ASP A 107 -10.36 21.83 -27.16
C ASP A 107 -10.07 23.18 -26.49
N GLY A 108 -8.77 23.40 -26.09
CA GLY A 108 -8.32 24.63 -25.45
C GLY A 108 -8.91 24.82 -24.04
N VAL A 109 -9.35 23.73 -23.42
CA VAL A 109 -9.99 23.75 -22.10
C VAL A 109 -8.95 24.02 -21.03
N GLN A 110 -9.15 25.09 -20.27
CA GLN A 110 -8.37 25.34 -19.06
C GLN A 110 -8.99 24.58 -17.88
N ALA A 111 -8.55 23.36 -17.68
CA ALA A 111 -9.01 22.54 -16.56
C ALA A 111 -8.90 23.30 -15.25
N LYS A 112 -9.95 23.22 -14.44
CA LYS A 112 -10.04 23.72 -13.07
C LYS A 112 -10.14 22.54 -12.13
N SER A 113 -9.58 22.67 -10.96
CA SER A 113 -9.65 21.60 -9.96
C SER A 113 -10.06 22.15 -8.61
N ALA A 114 -10.76 21.33 -7.85
CA ALA A 114 -11.10 21.56 -6.47
C ALA A 114 -10.65 20.38 -5.62
N TRP A 115 -10.11 20.67 -4.47
CA TRP A 115 -9.71 19.69 -3.48
C TRP A 115 -10.40 20.02 -2.14
N VAL A 116 -11.03 19.01 -1.55
CA VAL A 116 -11.63 19.11 -0.21
C VAL A 116 -11.00 18.08 0.70
N ARG A 117 -10.40 18.54 1.78
CA ARG A 117 -9.92 17.67 2.84
C ARG A 117 -11.08 17.15 3.67
N VAL A 118 -11.18 15.84 3.84
CA VAL A 118 -12.15 15.16 4.70
C VAL A 118 -11.39 14.57 5.90
N PRO A 119 -11.73 14.94 7.15
CA PRO A 119 -10.96 14.57 8.33
C PRO A 119 -11.20 13.10 8.73
N ILE A 120 -10.88 12.19 7.84
CA ILE A 120 -10.96 10.74 8.00
C ILE A 120 -9.56 10.17 7.76
N LEU A 121 -9.13 9.25 8.61
CA LEU A 121 -7.94 8.43 8.44
C LEU A 121 -8.40 6.98 8.41
N ILE A 122 -8.10 6.26 7.33
CA ILE A 122 -8.56 4.88 7.12
C ILE A 122 -7.35 3.99 6.96
N ALA A 123 -7.37 2.83 7.62
CA ALA A 123 -6.43 1.76 7.38
C ALA A 123 -6.55 1.30 5.91
N GLY A 124 -5.44 0.94 5.27
CA GLY A 124 -5.42 0.64 3.84
C GLY A 124 -6.46 -0.42 3.46
N GLU A 125 -6.54 -1.47 4.24
CA GLU A 125 -7.42 -2.62 4.01
C GLU A 125 -8.91 -2.34 4.29
N GLN A 126 -9.23 -1.21 4.93
CA GLN A 126 -10.61 -0.74 5.07
C GLN A 126 -11.13 0.01 3.84
N SER A 127 -10.27 0.32 2.87
CA SER A 127 -10.62 1.01 1.63
C SER A 127 -10.84 0.07 0.43
N SER A 128 -11.02 -1.25 0.67
CA SER A 128 -11.31 -2.21 -0.40
C SER A 128 -12.57 -1.82 -1.18
N THR A 129 -12.42 -1.70 -2.49
CA THR A 129 -13.52 -1.27 -3.38
C THR A 129 -14.46 -2.43 -3.78
N THR A 130 -14.25 -3.60 -3.23
CA THR A 130 -15.08 -4.79 -3.45
C THR A 130 -16.20 -4.94 -2.41
N VAL A 131 -16.21 -4.09 -1.37
CA VAL A 131 -17.21 -4.09 -0.31
C VAL A 131 -17.76 -2.69 -0.01
N GLU A 132 -18.87 -2.59 0.71
CA GLU A 132 -19.39 -1.31 1.21
C GLU A 132 -18.49 -0.75 2.34
N PRO A 133 -18.41 0.57 2.46
CA PRO A 133 -19.12 1.60 1.69
C PRO A 133 -18.45 1.97 0.36
N MET A 134 -17.28 1.36 0.04
CA MET A 134 -16.50 1.77 -1.12
C MET A 134 -17.18 1.47 -2.45
N ILE A 135 -17.97 0.39 -2.57
CA ILE A 135 -18.78 0.13 -3.78
C ILE A 135 -19.68 1.33 -4.09
N THR A 136 -20.45 1.78 -3.10
CA THR A 136 -21.34 2.94 -3.24
C THR A 136 -20.56 4.22 -3.53
N LEU A 137 -19.45 4.46 -2.84
CA LEU A 137 -18.61 5.65 -3.04
C LEU A 137 -18.00 5.69 -4.44
N ILE A 138 -17.44 4.59 -4.93
CA ILE A 138 -16.85 4.52 -6.28
C ILE A 138 -17.91 4.65 -7.37
N ASN A 139 -19.10 4.08 -7.19
CA ASN A 139 -20.19 4.26 -8.12
C ASN A 139 -20.61 5.74 -8.22
N GLU A 140 -20.64 6.45 -7.10
CA GLU A 140 -20.93 7.90 -7.08
C GLU A 140 -19.87 8.72 -7.84
N LEU A 141 -18.58 8.37 -7.74
CA LEU A 141 -17.53 8.99 -8.56
C LEU A 141 -17.80 8.77 -10.06
N ARG A 142 -18.14 7.52 -10.44
CA ARG A 142 -18.42 7.17 -11.83
C ARG A 142 -19.64 7.91 -12.38
N GLU A 143 -20.70 8.10 -11.58
CA GLU A 143 -21.86 8.91 -11.97
C GLU A 143 -21.49 10.41 -12.06
N THR A 144 -20.63 10.89 -11.16
CA THR A 144 -20.15 12.28 -11.23
C THR A 144 -19.35 12.53 -12.52
N GLU A 145 -18.50 11.61 -12.94
CA GLU A 145 -17.71 11.73 -14.18
C GLU A 145 -18.54 11.69 -15.47
N LYS A 146 -19.83 11.28 -15.41
CA LYS A 146 -20.75 11.37 -16.56
C LYS A 146 -21.39 12.75 -16.75
N LYS A 147 -21.26 13.64 -15.75
CA LYS A 147 -21.82 14.99 -15.82
C LYS A 147 -21.03 15.82 -16.84
N GLU A 148 -21.74 16.62 -17.63
CA GLU A 148 -21.13 17.53 -18.58
C GLU A 148 -20.16 18.50 -17.89
N GLY A 149 -18.97 18.66 -18.44
CA GLY A 149 -17.91 19.51 -17.93
C GLY A 149 -17.08 18.91 -16.79
N ILE A 150 -17.38 17.71 -16.30
CA ILE A 150 -16.50 16.99 -15.34
C ILE A 150 -15.48 16.17 -16.13
N MET A 151 -14.20 16.38 -15.83
CA MET A 151 -13.10 15.66 -16.45
C MET A 151 -12.64 14.45 -15.61
N ALA A 152 -12.63 14.57 -14.29
CA ALA A 152 -12.29 13.48 -13.35
C ALA A 152 -12.84 13.76 -11.95
N ALA A 153 -13.16 12.69 -11.22
CA ALA A 153 -13.46 12.74 -9.79
C ALA A 153 -12.77 11.60 -9.06
N SER A 154 -12.20 11.86 -7.89
CA SER A 154 -11.41 10.89 -7.14
C SER A 154 -11.62 11.00 -5.64
N TYR A 155 -11.72 9.88 -4.95
CA TYR A 155 -11.43 9.75 -3.54
C TYR A 155 -9.98 9.34 -3.36
N LEU A 156 -9.21 10.14 -2.66
CA LEU A 156 -7.82 9.90 -2.31
C LEU A 156 -7.78 9.59 -0.83
N MET A 157 -7.55 8.32 -0.50
CA MET A 157 -7.79 7.79 0.85
C MET A 157 -6.70 8.17 1.86
N GLY A 158 -5.58 8.71 1.37
CA GLY A 158 -4.42 9.02 2.19
C GLY A 158 -3.57 7.79 2.50
N PHE A 159 -2.42 8.04 3.16
CA PHE A 159 -1.48 7.01 3.57
C PHE A 159 -1.30 7.06 5.10
N PRO A 160 -2.05 6.23 5.85
CA PRO A 160 -2.23 6.41 7.29
C PRO A 160 -0.95 6.14 8.10
N TRP A 161 -0.04 5.33 7.60
CA TRP A 161 1.18 4.94 8.32
C TRP A 161 2.31 5.97 8.27
N ALA A 162 2.24 6.92 7.33
CA ALA A 162 3.15 8.05 7.32
C ALA A 162 2.57 9.18 8.19
N ASP A 163 3.01 9.31 9.43
CA ASP A 163 2.63 10.43 10.31
C ASP A 163 2.97 11.77 9.62
N ASN A 164 1.98 12.35 8.98
CA ASN A 164 2.10 13.46 8.05
C ASN A 164 1.03 14.53 8.35
N PRO A 165 1.39 15.83 8.42
CA PRO A 165 0.43 16.91 8.65
C PRO A 165 -0.64 17.05 7.56
N ASP A 166 -0.47 16.40 6.41
CA ASP A 166 -1.46 16.38 5.34
C ASP A 166 -2.31 15.10 5.31
N SER A 167 -2.02 14.11 6.19
CA SER A 167 -2.74 12.82 6.20
C SER A 167 -4.21 12.97 6.50
N SER A 168 -5.03 12.66 5.54
CA SER A 168 -6.49 12.57 5.60
C SER A 168 -7.02 12.04 4.27
N VAL A 169 -8.29 11.64 4.24
CA VAL A 169 -9.00 11.47 2.97
C VAL A 169 -9.13 12.82 2.27
N ALA A 170 -9.02 12.81 0.95
CA ALA A 170 -9.28 13.97 0.10
C ALA A 170 -10.25 13.62 -1.02
N VAL A 171 -11.13 14.56 -1.33
CA VAL A 171 -11.92 14.54 -2.56
C VAL A 171 -11.23 15.45 -3.55
N TYR A 172 -11.03 14.97 -4.77
CA TYR A 172 -10.42 15.75 -5.85
C TYR A 172 -11.28 15.70 -7.09
N VAL A 173 -11.67 16.87 -7.61
CA VAL A 173 -12.48 16.97 -8.82
C VAL A 173 -11.79 17.86 -9.83
N VAL A 174 -11.76 17.43 -11.08
CA VAL A 174 -11.28 18.23 -12.23
C VAL A 174 -12.47 18.51 -13.15
N ALA A 175 -12.67 19.75 -13.51
CA ALA A 175 -13.77 20.19 -14.34
C ALA A 175 -13.36 21.32 -15.30
N GLU A 176 -14.23 21.66 -16.26
CA GLU A 176 -14.02 22.73 -17.23
C GLU A 176 -14.19 24.15 -16.62
N ASN A 177 -14.84 24.24 -15.45
CA ASN A 177 -14.97 25.51 -14.71
C ASN A 177 -14.89 25.29 -13.20
N GLN A 178 -14.52 26.35 -12.47
CA GLN A 178 -14.26 26.27 -11.02
C GLN A 178 -15.54 26.02 -10.22
N GLU A 179 -16.66 26.65 -10.58
CA GLU A 179 -17.92 26.52 -9.83
C GLU A 179 -18.38 25.05 -9.82
N LEU A 180 -18.25 24.36 -10.95
CA LEU A 180 -18.60 22.96 -11.08
C LEU A 180 -17.65 22.06 -10.28
N ALA A 181 -16.34 22.33 -10.34
CA ALA A 181 -15.34 21.60 -9.57
C ALA A 181 -15.61 21.71 -8.06
N ASP A 182 -15.85 22.94 -7.57
CA ASP A 182 -16.13 23.23 -6.17
C ASP A 182 -17.41 22.55 -5.70
N ALA A 183 -18.50 22.69 -6.46
CA ALA A 183 -19.80 22.13 -6.12
C ALA A 183 -19.75 20.60 -5.98
N GLU A 184 -19.14 19.92 -6.94
CA GLU A 184 -19.04 18.46 -6.92
C GLU A 184 -18.04 17.96 -5.86
N ALA A 185 -16.93 18.66 -5.64
CA ALA A 185 -16.00 18.33 -4.59
C ALA A 185 -16.63 18.44 -3.20
N LEU A 186 -17.39 19.51 -2.93
CA LEU A 186 -18.12 19.68 -1.69
C LEU A 186 -19.17 18.59 -1.49
N ARG A 187 -19.96 18.30 -2.51
CA ARG A 187 -21.01 17.27 -2.47
C ARG A 187 -20.42 15.89 -2.17
N LEU A 188 -19.36 15.52 -2.87
CA LEU A 188 -18.67 14.25 -2.65
C LEU A 188 -18.01 14.18 -1.27
N ALA A 189 -17.50 15.30 -0.75
CA ALA A 189 -16.92 15.36 0.59
C ALA A 189 -17.96 15.16 1.69
N GLU A 190 -19.16 15.76 1.55
CA GLU A 190 -20.29 15.49 2.45
C GLU A 190 -20.72 14.02 2.37
N PHE A 191 -20.72 13.46 1.16
CA PHE A 191 -21.15 12.09 0.95
C PHE A 191 -20.20 11.08 1.63
N ILE A 192 -18.89 11.15 1.38
CA ILE A 192 -17.95 10.23 2.05
C ILE A 192 -17.91 10.46 3.57
N TRP A 193 -18.05 11.69 4.05
CA TRP A 193 -18.14 11.96 5.49
C TRP A 193 -19.35 11.28 6.13
N SER A 194 -20.49 11.25 5.44
CA SER A 194 -21.69 10.58 5.92
C SER A 194 -21.50 9.06 6.07
N LYS A 195 -20.51 8.48 5.38
CA LYS A 195 -20.19 7.06 5.36
C LYS A 195 -19.04 6.65 6.30
N LYS A 196 -18.44 7.61 7.03
CA LYS A 196 -17.21 7.37 7.82
C LYS A 196 -17.28 6.21 8.82
N ASP A 197 -18.44 5.92 9.36
CA ASP A 197 -18.65 4.86 10.35
C ASP A 197 -18.92 3.48 9.72
N GLU A 198 -19.04 3.40 8.39
CA GLU A 198 -19.32 2.17 7.64
C GLU A 198 -18.03 1.46 7.17
N PHE A 199 -16.87 2.13 7.22
CA PHE A 199 -15.61 1.52 6.82
C PHE A 199 -15.20 0.37 7.73
N CYS A 200 -14.95 -0.79 7.14
CA CYS A 200 -14.59 -2.02 7.86
C CYS A 200 -13.59 -2.85 7.06
N PHE A 201 -12.96 -3.79 7.73
CA PHE A 201 -12.14 -4.79 7.03
C PHE A 201 -13.03 -5.77 6.27
N GLN A 202 -12.66 -6.09 5.04
CA GLN A 202 -13.34 -7.11 4.24
C GLN A 202 -13.11 -8.51 4.80
N THR A 203 -11.89 -8.78 5.26
CA THR A 203 -11.47 -10.05 5.83
C THR A 203 -11.65 -10.02 7.35
N GLU A 204 -11.90 -11.17 7.96
CA GLU A 204 -11.91 -11.31 9.43
C GLU A 204 -10.60 -10.77 10.00
N ALA A 205 -10.67 -9.74 10.83
CA ALA A 205 -9.51 -9.06 11.42
C ALA A 205 -9.40 -9.40 12.91
N LEU A 206 -8.27 -9.96 13.33
CA LEU A 206 -8.01 -10.39 14.69
C LEU A 206 -6.60 -9.97 15.14
N HIS A 207 -6.41 -9.75 16.43
CA HIS A 207 -5.08 -9.60 16.99
C HIS A 207 -4.32 -10.94 17.02
N GLU A 208 -3.00 -10.88 17.15
CA GLU A 208 -2.08 -12.00 16.92
C GLU A 208 -2.49 -13.28 17.64
N LYS A 209 -2.76 -13.19 18.95
CA LYS A 209 -3.13 -14.37 19.76
C LYS A 209 -4.46 -14.98 19.32
N GLU A 210 -5.44 -14.13 19.10
CA GLU A 210 -6.79 -14.56 18.66
C GLU A 210 -6.72 -15.20 17.26
N ALA A 211 -5.90 -14.65 16.36
CA ALA A 211 -5.69 -15.19 15.01
C ALA A 211 -5.03 -16.59 15.05
N ILE A 212 -4.03 -16.79 15.91
CA ILE A 212 -3.38 -18.10 16.12
C ILE A 212 -4.41 -19.09 16.67
N ASP A 213 -5.17 -18.74 17.70
CA ASP A 213 -6.19 -19.59 18.29
C ASP A 213 -7.29 -19.97 17.26
N ALA A 214 -7.73 -19.01 16.46
CA ALA A 214 -8.71 -19.23 15.38
C ALA A 214 -8.17 -20.14 14.27
N ALA A 215 -6.87 -20.04 13.95
CA ALA A 215 -6.23 -20.94 12.99
C ALA A 215 -6.21 -22.38 13.49
N PHE A 216 -5.83 -22.60 14.75
CA PHE A 216 -5.87 -23.95 15.34
C PHE A 216 -7.27 -24.51 15.48
N GLU A 217 -8.28 -23.69 15.78
CA GLU A 217 -9.68 -24.11 15.75
C GLU A 217 -10.11 -24.59 14.36
N SER A 218 -9.74 -23.86 13.29
CA SER A 218 -10.01 -24.27 11.91
C SER A 218 -9.33 -25.58 11.55
N ILE A 219 -8.05 -25.72 11.89
CA ILE A 219 -7.28 -26.95 11.65
C ILE A 219 -7.94 -28.13 12.37
N GLY A 220 -8.37 -27.97 13.61
CA GLY A 220 -9.11 -29.00 14.37
C GLY A 220 -10.41 -29.42 13.72
N ARG A 221 -11.00 -28.59 12.87
CA ARG A 221 -12.18 -28.89 12.05
C ARG A 221 -11.86 -29.43 10.65
N GLY A 222 -10.57 -29.61 10.33
CA GLY A 222 -10.11 -30.02 9.00
C GLY A 222 -10.21 -28.92 7.94
N GLN A 223 -10.33 -27.65 8.36
CA GLN A 223 -10.39 -26.47 7.49
C GLN A 223 -9.02 -25.81 7.41
N TYR A 224 -8.18 -26.30 6.53
CA TYR A 224 -6.84 -25.75 6.26
C TYR A 224 -6.51 -25.93 4.77
N PRO A 225 -5.58 -25.14 4.20
CA PRO A 225 -4.72 -24.10 4.79
C PRO A 225 -5.48 -22.90 5.39
N VAL A 226 -4.99 -22.41 6.55
CA VAL A 226 -5.41 -21.11 7.09
C VAL A 226 -4.37 -20.07 6.72
N PHE A 227 -4.77 -19.02 6.03
CA PHE A 227 -3.88 -17.91 5.68
C PHE A 227 -3.98 -16.82 6.74
N LEU A 228 -2.83 -16.40 7.24
CA LEU A 228 -2.67 -15.32 8.22
C LEU A 228 -1.89 -14.18 7.56
N SER A 229 -2.55 -13.05 7.32
CA SER A 229 -1.90 -11.86 6.80
C SER A 229 -1.24 -11.09 7.93
N ASP A 230 0.10 -11.12 8.00
CA ASP A 230 0.92 -10.33 8.93
C ASP A 230 0.95 -8.87 8.45
N SER A 231 -0.14 -8.13 8.73
CA SER A 231 -0.44 -6.84 8.11
C SER A 231 0.47 -5.71 8.59
N GLY A 232 0.96 -5.80 9.83
CA GLY A 232 1.82 -4.76 10.41
C GLY A 232 3.20 -4.67 9.78
N ASP A 233 3.62 -5.69 9.04
CA ASP A 233 4.92 -5.72 8.37
C ASP A 233 4.78 -6.04 6.88
N ASN A 234 3.89 -5.32 6.20
CA ASN A 234 3.61 -5.46 4.77
C ASN A 234 4.62 -4.68 3.91
N PRO A 235 5.56 -5.35 3.21
CA PRO A 235 6.56 -4.66 2.38
C PRO A 235 5.95 -3.95 1.17
N THR A 236 4.77 -4.38 0.69
CA THR A 236 4.10 -3.70 -0.43
C THR A 236 3.49 -2.36 -0.01
N ALA A 237 3.25 -2.15 1.30
CA ALA A 237 2.86 -0.87 1.88
C ALA A 237 4.06 -0.09 2.46
N GLY A 238 5.30 -0.54 2.20
CA GLY A 238 6.52 0.17 2.57
C GLY A 238 7.09 -0.17 3.94
N SER A 239 6.68 -1.28 4.58
CA SER A 239 7.32 -1.76 5.81
C SER A 239 8.69 -2.35 5.54
N SER A 240 9.43 -2.60 6.64
CA SER A 240 10.77 -3.18 6.59
C SER A 240 10.81 -4.66 6.19
N SER A 241 9.70 -5.37 6.32
CA SER A 241 9.63 -6.83 6.15
C SER A 241 10.62 -7.61 7.04
N ASP A 242 10.90 -7.08 8.24
CA ASP A 242 11.85 -7.71 9.17
C ASP A 242 11.36 -7.78 10.63
N VAL A 243 10.09 -7.42 10.88
CA VAL A 243 9.46 -7.52 12.19
C VAL A 243 9.24 -8.99 12.57
N THR A 244 9.75 -9.36 13.74
CA THR A 244 9.83 -10.77 14.19
C THR A 244 8.76 -11.16 15.22
N GLU A 245 7.95 -10.21 15.70
CA GLU A 245 7.07 -10.46 16.84
C GLU A 245 6.06 -11.58 16.56
N PHE A 246 5.49 -11.62 15.36
CA PHE A 246 4.51 -12.66 15.03
C PHE A 246 5.15 -14.05 14.87
N VAL A 247 6.32 -14.16 14.26
CA VAL A 247 7.03 -15.45 14.17
C VAL A 247 7.48 -15.95 15.53
N LYS A 248 7.85 -15.07 16.47
CA LYS A 248 8.18 -15.45 17.86
C LYS A 248 6.98 -16.08 18.57
N MET A 249 5.77 -15.55 18.37
CA MET A 249 4.58 -16.13 18.95
C MET A 249 4.30 -17.54 18.41
N LEU A 250 4.51 -17.74 17.10
CA LEU A 250 4.39 -19.08 16.50
C LEU A 250 5.46 -20.04 16.99
N ILE A 251 6.72 -19.60 17.16
CA ILE A 251 7.82 -20.38 17.71
C ILE A 251 7.52 -20.80 19.17
N ALA A 252 6.91 -19.92 19.94
CA ALA A 252 6.58 -20.18 21.35
C ALA A 252 5.32 -21.04 21.54
N ASP A 253 4.53 -21.25 20.50
CA ASP A 253 3.29 -22.04 20.59
C ASP A 253 3.57 -23.54 20.36
N GLU A 254 3.49 -24.35 21.41
CA GLU A 254 3.76 -25.79 21.34
C GLU A 254 2.85 -26.53 20.35
N ARG A 255 1.68 -25.99 20.02
CA ARG A 255 0.77 -26.57 19.03
C ARG A 255 1.39 -26.60 17.63
N VAL A 256 2.24 -25.63 17.31
CA VAL A 256 2.95 -25.56 16.02
C VAL A 256 3.87 -26.77 15.84
N LEU A 257 4.57 -27.22 16.90
CA LEU A 257 5.43 -28.41 16.84
C LEU A 257 4.66 -29.69 16.53
N SER A 258 3.35 -29.73 16.87
CA SER A 258 2.48 -30.90 16.70
C SER A 258 1.79 -30.93 15.34
N LEU A 259 1.93 -29.91 14.50
CA LEU A 259 1.34 -29.87 13.17
C LEU A 259 1.96 -30.94 12.25
N PRO A 260 1.14 -31.60 11.38
CA PRO A 260 1.64 -32.66 10.51
C PRO A 260 2.59 -32.18 9.42
N HIS A 261 2.52 -30.90 9.07
CA HIS A 261 3.39 -30.21 8.12
C HIS A 261 3.83 -28.87 8.68
N PRO A 262 4.98 -28.34 8.25
CA PRO A 262 5.45 -27.03 8.70
C PRO A 262 4.49 -25.90 8.32
N VAL A 263 4.48 -24.86 9.13
CA VAL A 263 3.92 -23.55 8.78
C VAL A 263 4.77 -22.96 7.65
N ALA A 264 4.15 -22.48 6.57
CA ALA A 264 4.84 -21.71 5.54
C ALA A 264 4.84 -20.23 5.92
N TYR A 265 6.01 -19.63 6.17
CA TYR A 265 6.14 -18.24 6.60
C TYR A 265 6.85 -17.40 5.52
N GLY A 266 6.10 -16.57 4.83
CA GLY A 266 6.62 -15.57 3.91
C GLY A 266 6.86 -14.27 4.66
N GLY A 267 7.94 -13.80 4.72
CA GLY A 267 9.32 -14.06 5.01
C GLY A 267 9.99 -12.75 5.38
N PHE A 268 11.30 -12.79 5.57
CA PHE A 268 12.06 -11.65 6.07
C PHE A 268 13.00 -11.10 5.00
N TYR A 269 13.03 -9.78 4.86
CA TYR A 269 14.13 -9.08 4.21
C TYR A 269 15.34 -9.09 5.15
N ASP A 270 16.29 -9.97 4.87
CA ASP A 270 17.51 -10.11 5.65
C ASP A 270 18.66 -10.62 4.77
N PRO A 271 19.40 -9.73 4.11
CA PRO A 271 20.51 -10.11 3.22
C PRO A 271 21.60 -10.96 3.89
N GLU A 272 21.91 -10.67 5.17
CA GLU A 272 22.96 -11.39 5.89
C GLU A 272 22.53 -12.80 6.26
N ALA A 273 21.30 -12.97 6.75
CA ALA A 273 20.74 -14.27 7.08
C ALA A 273 20.55 -15.12 5.81
N THR A 274 20.09 -14.52 4.72
CA THR A 274 19.98 -15.18 3.42
C THR A 274 21.34 -15.68 2.94
N LYS A 275 22.36 -14.83 2.94
CA LYS A 275 23.72 -15.17 2.54
C LYS A 275 24.34 -16.26 3.43
N ALA A 276 24.02 -16.27 4.71
CA ALA A 276 24.50 -17.32 5.63
C ALA A 276 23.98 -18.72 5.28
N CYS A 277 22.92 -18.85 4.48
CA CYS A 277 22.35 -20.11 4.00
C CYS A 277 23.04 -20.64 2.71
N GLU A 278 23.84 -19.82 2.01
CA GLU A 278 24.49 -20.22 0.75
C GLU A 278 25.36 -21.47 0.93
N GLY A 279 25.17 -22.47 0.06
CA GLY A 279 25.92 -23.72 0.09
C GLY A 279 25.62 -24.65 1.27
N LYS A 280 24.57 -24.37 2.05
CA LYS A 280 24.24 -25.14 3.27
C LYS A 280 22.91 -25.89 3.20
N VAL A 281 22.34 -26.06 2.02
CA VAL A 281 21.10 -26.84 1.86
C VAL A 281 21.26 -28.24 2.46
N GLY A 282 20.33 -28.65 3.31
CA GLY A 282 20.34 -29.91 4.05
C GLY A 282 21.18 -29.89 5.33
N GLN A 283 21.86 -28.79 5.65
CA GLN A 283 22.67 -28.67 6.86
C GLN A 283 21.90 -27.95 7.97
N GLU A 284 22.15 -28.37 9.21
CA GLU A 284 21.69 -27.68 10.41
C GLU A 284 22.68 -26.56 10.73
N ILE A 285 22.13 -25.34 10.94
CA ILE A 285 22.89 -24.14 11.33
C ILE A 285 22.18 -23.37 12.41
N THR A 286 22.91 -22.58 13.17
CA THR A 286 22.33 -21.55 14.05
C THR A 286 22.34 -20.22 13.30
N LEU A 287 21.16 -19.61 13.16
CA LEU A 287 20.95 -18.40 12.41
C LEU A 287 20.29 -17.32 13.26
N THR A 288 20.72 -16.07 13.09
CA THR A 288 20.05 -14.88 13.66
C THR A 288 19.45 -14.10 12.52
N PHE A 289 18.14 -13.78 12.57
CA PHE A 289 17.42 -13.08 11.52
C PHE A 289 16.40 -12.08 12.04
N GLY A 290 16.02 -11.14 11.17
CA GLY A 290 15.02 -10.10 11.39
C GLY A 290 15.46 -8.96 12.33
N ALA A 291 14.60 -7.96 12.47
CA ALA A 291 14.77 -6.79 13.35
C ALA A 291 16.10 -6.02 13.16
N LYS A 292 16.55 -5.88 11.92
CA LYS A 292 17.74 -5.08 11.58
C LYS A 292 17.38 -3.65 11.23
N PHE A 293 16.20 -3.46 10.65
CA PHE A 293 15.64 -2.16 10.24
C PHE A 293 14.61 -1.67 11.25
N ASP A 294 13.60 -2.48 11.57
CA ASP A 294 12.64 -2.14 12.64
C ASP A 294 13.15 -2.66 14.01
N THR A 295 14.07 -1.92 14.58
CA THR A 295 14.62 -2.20 15.92
C THR A 295 13.77 -1.63 17.06
N LYS A 296 12.70 -0.90 16.74
CA LYS A 296 11.78 -0.31 17.72
C LYS A 296 10.63 -1.23 18.08
N THR A 297 10.09 -1.90 17.06
CA THR A 297 8.92 -2.77 17.22
C THR A 297 9.33 -4.17 17.62
N SER A 298 10.50 -4.64 17.19
CA SER A 298 10.92 -6.03 17.37
C SER A 298 12.40 -6.19 17.75
N SER A 299 12.81 -7.42 18.03
CA SER A 299 14.18 -7.82 18.28
C SER A 299 14.53 -9.09 17.51
N PRO A 300 15.81 -9.31 17.13
CA PRO A 300 16.21 -10.46 16.33
C PRO A 300 15.82 -11.81 16.95
N VAL A 301 15.58 -12.80 16.10
CA VAL A 301 15.42 -14.20 16.50
C VAL A 301 16.71 -14.96 16.23
N THR A 302 17.20 -15.70 17.23
CA THR A 302 18.30 -16.66 17.05
C THR A 302 17.74 -18.06 17.24
N ALA A 303 17.88 -18.92 16.23
CA ALA A 303 17.37 -20.29 16.27
C ALA A 303 18.32 -21.25 15.55
N THR A 304 18.32 -22.52 15.99
CA THR A 304 18.96 -23.63 15.28
C THR A 304 17.92 -24.30 14.41
N GLY A 305 18.31 -24.63 13.19
CA GLY A 305 17.40 -25.22 12.20
C GLY A 305 18.14 -25.65 10.93
N THR A 306 17.39 -26.16 9.95
CA THR A 306 17.91 -26.69 8.71
C THR A 306 17.65 -25.74 7.55
N VAL A 307 18.66 -25.52 6.70
CA VAL A 307 18.47 -24.84 5.41
C VAL A 307 17.79 -25.80 4.44
N MET A 308 16.55 -25.53 4.08
CA MET A 308 15.73 -26.42 3.26
C MET A 308 15.94 -26.17 1.78
N ASN A 309 16.12 -24.91 1.39
CA ASN A 309 16.36 -24.50 0.01
C ASN A 309 17.18 -23.21 -0.07
N TYR A 310 17.82 -22.99 -1.21
CA TYR A 310 18.52 -21.74 -1.54
C TYR A 310 18.44 -21.55 -3.05
N VAL A 311 17.85 -20.44 -3.48
CA VAL A 311 17.72 -20.07 -4.88
C VAL A 311 18.52 -18.80 -5.11
N LYS A 312 19.51 -18.89 -5.98
CA LYS A 312 20.34 -17.76 -6.35
C LYS A 312 19.62 -16.92 -7.40
N ASP A 313 19.65 -15.60 -7.19
CA ASP A 313 19.15 -14.62 -8.15
C ASP A 313 17.73 -14.94 -8.65
N TRP A 314 16.79 -15.13 -7.68
CA TRP A 314 15.43 -15.55 -8.00
C TRP A 314 14.70 -14.55 -8.89
N ASP A 315 14.20 -15.04 -10.05
CA ASP A 315 13.41 -14.28 -11.01
C ASP A 315 11.92 -14.64 -10.90
N GLY A 316 11.28 -14.15 -9.84
CA GLY A 316 9.85 -14.40 -9.61
C GLY A 316 8.89 -13.45 -10.32
N PHE A 317 9.34 -12.26 -10.72
CA PHE A 317 8.49 -11.17 -11.25
C PHE A 317 9.05 -10.57 -12.55
N GLY A 318 9.79 -11.36 -13.34
CA GLY A 318 10.41 -10.89 -14.59
C GLY A 318 11.60 -9.95 -14.36
N ARG A 319 12.18 -9.99 -13.16
CA ARG A 319 13.42 -9.30 -12.78
C ARG A 319 14.11 -10.07 -11.67
N SER A 320 15.42 -9.90 -11.55
CA SER A 320 16.16 -10.41 -10.39
C SER A 320 15.62 -9.78 -9.08
N ASN A 321 15.36 -10.64 -8.11
CA ASN A 321 14.97 -10.27 -6.75
C ASN A 321 16.03 -10.69 -5.72
N GLY A 322 17.27 -10.95 -6.16
CA GLY A 322 18.36 -11.41 -5.30
C GLY A 322 18.20 -12.86 -4.86
N ASP A 323 19.05 -13.26 -3.94
CA ASP A 323 19.04 -14.60 -3.39
C ASP A 323 17.89 -14.80 -2.41
N VAL A 324 17.31 -16.01 -2.39
CA VAL A 324 16.22 -16.38 -1.48
C VAL A 324 16.53 -17.75 -0.86
N ALA A 325 16.32 -17.88 0.45
CA ALA A 325 16.54 -19.12 1.19
C ALA A 325 15.29 -19.55 1.96
N VAL A 326 15.17 -20.82 2.26
CA VAL A 326 14.20 -21.38 3.20
C VAL A 326 14.94 -21.97 4.40
N PHE A 327 14.66 -21.45 5.58
CA PHE A 327 15.22 -21.91 6.84
C PHE A 327 14.11 -22.52 7.69
N ARG A 328 14.22 -23.82 8.01
CA ARG A 328 13.26 -24.54 8.85
C ARG A 328 13.70 -24.57 10.29
N THR A 329 12.89 -24.03 11.18
CA THR A 329 13.04 -24.14 12.62
C THR A 329 11.67 -24.24 13.29
N HIS A 330 11.56 -24.95 14.43
CA HIS A 330 10.32 -25.09 15.22
C HIS A 330 9.09 -25.46 14.38
N ASN A 331 9.26 -26.32 13.37
CA ASN A 331 8.21 -26.71 12.41
C ASN A 331 7.64 -25.52 11.60
N ILE A 332 8.47 -24.52 11.33
CA ILE A 332 8.16 -23.35 10.50
C ILE A 332 9.18 -23.24 9.38
N ASP A 333 8.74 -23.18 8.15
CA ASP A 333 9.55 -22.88 6.97
C ASP A 333 9.55 -21.37 6.74
N ILE A 334 10.64 -20.72 7.04
CA ILE A 334 10.80 -19.27 6.98
C ILE A 334 11.54 -18.90 5.69
N ILE A 335 10.93 -18.08 4.86
CA ILE A 335 11.58 -17.49 3.69
C ILE A 335 12.45 -16.32 4.15
N LEU A 336 13.71 -16.31 3.72
CA LEU A 336 14.67 -15.23 3.91
C LEU A 336 15.05 -14.69 2.54
N ALA A 337 15.05 -13.38 2.35
CA ALA A 337 15.29 -12.75 1.06
C ALA A 337 16.36 -11.66 1.14
N GLU A 338 17.19 -11.58 0.11
CA GLU A 338 18.22 -10.56 -0.04
C GLU A 338 17.63 -9.19 -0.43
N GLN A 339 16.44 -9.18 -1.04
CA GLN A 339 15.71 -7.98 -1.42
C GLN A 339 14.30 -7.99 -0.83
N HIS A 340 13.64 -6.83 -0.80
CA HIS A 340 12.23 -6.77 -0.44
C HIS A 340 11.39 -7.49 -1.48
N ILE A 341 10.66 -8.51 -1.04
CA ILE A 341 9.75 -9.30 -1.86
C ILE A 341 8.33 -9.06 -1.37
N GLY A 342 7.41 -8.72 -2.28
CA GLY A 342 5.98 -8.72 -1.99
C GLY A 342 5.41 -10.13 -2.04
N TYR A 343 4.69 -10.52 -1.00
CA TYR A 343 4.05 -11.86 -0.91
C TYR A 343 2.62 -11.85 -1.47
N ALA A 344 2.36 -11.03 -2.50
CA ALA A 344 1.03 -10.82 -3.08
C ALA A 344 0.45 -12.05 -3.80
N GLY A 345 1.28 -13.03 -4.14
CA GLY A 345 0.86 -14.28 -4.77
C GLY A 345 1.66 -15.49 -4.25
N PRO A 346 1.23 -16.71 -4.56
CA PRO A 346 1.82 -17.96 -4.05
C PRO A 346 3.18 -18.27 -4.65
N ARG A 347 3.58 -17.61 -5.73
CA ARG A 347 4.73 -17.98 -6.56
C ARG A 347 6.02 -18.11 -5.76
N VAL A 348 6.32 -17.15 -4.87
CA VAL A 348 7.55 -17.20 -4.06
C VAL A 348 7.61 -18.46 -3.19
N PHE A 349 6.48 -18.87 -2.61
CA PHE A 349 6.41 -20.08 -1.79
C PHE A 349 6.64 -21.32 -2.65
N LEU A 350 5.96 -21.41 -3.80
CA LEU A 350 6.03 -22.56 -4.71
C LEU A 350 7.42 -22.71 -5.33
N ASP A 351 8.02 -21.62 -5.78
CA ASP A 351 9.38 -21.61 -6.35
C ASP A 351 10.44 -21.99 -5.28
N MET A 352 10.17 -21.70 -4.00
CA MET A 352 10.99 -22.15 -2.88
C MET A 352 10.72 -23.60 -2.46
N GLY A 353 9.79 -24.30 -3.11
CA GLY A 353 9.46 -25.70 -2.84
C GLY A 353 8.49 -25.91 -1.69
N LEU A 354 7.77 -24.88 -1.27
CA LEU A 354 6.75 -24.98 -0.22
C LEU A 354 5.39 -25.31 -0.82
N ASP A 355 4.83 -26.46 -0.42
CA ASP A 355 3.50 -26.90 -0.87
C ASP A 355 2.41 -26.28 0.01
N LEU A 356 1.86 -25.16 -0.43
CA LEU A 356 0.84 -24.42 0.30
C LEU A 356 -0.43 -25.24 0.55
N SER A 357 -0.72 -26.25 -0.28
CA SER A 357 -1.89 -27.11 -0.12
C SER A 357 -1.78 -28.03 1.10
N LYS A 358 -0.56 -28.30 1.56
CA LYS A 358 -0.25 -29.12 2.74
C LYS A 358 0.04 -28.32 3.98
N ALA A 359 0.47 -27.06 3.84
CA ALA A 359 0.78 -26.23 4.98
C ALA A 359 -0.48 -25.93 5.80
N PRO A 360 -0.57 -26.33 7.08
CA PRO A 360 -1.77 -26.06 7.88
C PRO A 360 -2.01 -24.57 8.09
N ILE A 361 -0.93 -23.81 8.20
CA ILE A 361 -0.91 -22.34 8.32
C ILE A 361 0.05 -21.78 7.27
N VAL A 362 -0.39 -20.74 6.58
CA VAL A 362 0.44 -19.93 5.67
C VAL A 362 0.42 -18.50 6.18
N VAL A 363 1.59 -17.94 6.49
CA VAL A 363 1.73 -16.54 6.88
C VAL A 363 2.23 -15.74 5.69
N CYS A 364 1.55 -14.67 5.35
CA CYS A 364 1.95 -13.72 4.30
C CYS A 364 2.14 -12.33 4.93
N LYS A 365 3.26 -11.68 4.68
CA LYS A 365 3.47 -10.27 5.03
C LYS A 365 2.76 -9.37 4.03
N LEU A 366 1.46 -9.25 4.21
CA LEU A 366 0.51 -8.51 3.37
C LEU A 366 -0.58 -7.86 4.23
N GLY A 367 -1.31 -6.93 3.63
CA GLY A 367 -2.63 -6.56 4.10
C GLY A 367 -3.67 -7.63 3.71
N TYR A 368 -4.45 -7.40 2.67
CA TYR A 368 -5.42 -8.39 2.18
C TYR A 368 -4.77 -9.46 1.29
N LEU A 369 -5.40 -10.65 1.21
CA LEU A 369 -4.98 -11.69 0.28
C LEU A 369 -5.45 -11.36 -1.15
N GLY A 370 -4.57 -11.61 -2.13
CA GLY A 370 -4.96 -11.61 -3.53
C GLY A 370 -5.70 -12.89 -3.94
N GLU A 371 -6.43 -12.84 -5.05
CA GLU A 371 -7.23 -13.95 -5.60
C GLU A 371 -6.43 -15.26 -5.73
N GLU A 372 -5.15 -15.17 -6.09
CA GLU A 372 -4.29 -16.35 -6.23
C GLU A 372 -4.04 -17.08 -4.90
N HIS A 373 -3.96 -16.34 -3.79
CA HIS A 373 -3.86 -16.92 -2.45
C HIS A 373 -5.21 -17.48 -1.98
N GLU A 374 -6.30 -16.79 -2.29
CA GLU A 374 -7.65 -17.23 -1.95
C GLU A 374 -7.99 -18.61 -2.54
N ALA A 375 -7.40 -18.94 -3.71
CA ALA A 375 -7.56 -20.27 -4.32
C ALA A 375 -7.03 -21.42 -3.44
N PHE A 376 -6.06 -21.16 -2.55
CA PHE A 376 -5.53 -22.13 -1.60
C PHE A 376 -6.23 -22.06 -0.24
N ALA A 377 -6.63 -20.88 0.20
CA ALA A 377 -7.13 -20.62 1.54
C ALA A 377 -8.50 -21.31 1.80
N LYS A 378 -8.61 -22.01 2.93
CA LYS A 378 -9.90 -22.44 3.48
C LYS A 378 -10.46 -21.43 4.49
N ARG A 379 -9.58 -20.61 5.07
CA ARG A 379 -9.90 -19.45 5.89
C ARG A 379 -8.78 -18.43 5.72
N ALA A 380 -9.13 -17.15 5.63
CA ALA A 380 -8.22 -16.04 5.63
C ALA A 380 -8.48 -15.15 6.84
N ILE A 381 -7.43 -14.72 7.52
CA ILE A 381 -7.50 -13.84 8.68
C ILE A 381 -6.48 -12.71 8.50
N LEU A 382 -6.94 -11.47 8.56
CA LEU A 382 -6.09 -10.29 8.66
C LEU A 382 -5.59 -10.19 10.10
N VAL A 383 -4.32 -10.41 10.32
CA VAL A 383 -3.74 -10.32 11.65
C VAL A 383 -3.26 -8.90 11.91
N LEU A 384 -3.87 -8.24 12.88
CA LEU A 384 -3.53 -6.88 13.30
C LEU A 384 -2.22 -6.90 14.09
N THR A 385 -1.11 -7.17 13.39
CA THR A 385 0.22 -7.30 13.98
C THR A 385 0.89 -5.95 14.20
N LYS A 386 1.86 -5.93 15.10
CA LYS A 386 2.72 -4.77 15.31
C LYS A 386 3.63 -4.56 14.11
N GLY A 387 3.90 -3.29 13.80
CA GLY A 387 4.81 -2.89 12.72
C GLY A 387 4.45 -1.53 12.15
N SER A 388 5.21 -1.11 11.16
CA SER A 388 5.05 0.21 10.54
C SER A 388 3.80 0.34 9.67
N THR A 389 3.20 -0.78 9.27
CA THR A 389 1.93 -0.84 8.51
C THR A 389 0.79 -1.45 9.32
N ASN A 390 0.81 -1.28 10.65
CA ASN A 390 -0.24 -1.77 11.53
C ASN A 390 -1.60 -1.17 11.15
N GLU A 391 -2.58 -2.03 10.91
CA GLU A 391 -3.95 -1.66 10.50
C GLU A 391 -4.83 -1.18 11.67
N ASP A 392 -4.46 -1.47 12.92
CA ASP A 392 -5.11 -0.87 14.09
C ASP A 392 -4.51 0.52 14.35
N LEU A 393 -5.00 1.51 13.58
CA LEU A 393 -4.50 2.89 13.60
C LEU A 393 -4.56 3.54 14.98
N LYS A 394 -5.46 3.10 15.86
CA LYS A 394 -5.60 3.66 17.22
C LYS A 394 -4.43 3.29 18.12
N THR A 395 -3.68 2.24 17.77
CA THR A 395 -2.48 1.82 18.51
C THR A 395 -1.20 2.51 18.02
N LEU A 396 -1.25 3.17 16.87
CA LEU A 396 -0.13 3.93 16.34
C LEU A 396 0.02 5.28 17.06
N ARG A 397 1.27 5.68 17.23
CA ARG A 397 1.58 6.98 17.81
C ARG A 397 1.72 8.02 16.71
N TYR A 398 0.68 8.87 16.58
CA TYR A 398 0.70 10.01 15.69
C TYR A 398 1.16 11.27 16.42
N GLU A 399 2.09 12.00 15.82
CA GLU A 399 2.64 13.26 16.35
C GLU A 399 2.29 14.47 15.48
N THR A 400 2.10 14.26 14.15
CA THR A 400 1.96 15.35 13.18
C THR A 400 0.65 15.35 12.41
N VAL A 401 -0.12 14.26 12.38
CA VAL A 401 -1.41 14.24 11.68
C VAL A 401 -2.35 15.36 12.18
N PRO A 402 -3.15 15.97 11.30
CA PRO A 402 -4.07 17.03 11.69
C PRO A 402 -5.15 16.51 12.64
N ARG A 403 -5.54 17.33 13.60
CA ARG A 403 -6.61 17.00 14.56
C ARG A 403 -7.69 18.09 14.54
N PRO A 404 -8.99 17.75 14.69
CA PRO A 404 -9.54 16.43 14.92
C PRO A 404 -9.54 15.57 13.65
N LEU A 405 -9.40 14.22 13.80
CA LEU A 405 -9.31 13.25 12.71
C LEU A 405 -10.01 11.94 13.13
N PHE A 406 -11.07 11.54 12.44
CA PHE A 406 -11.74 10.25 12.66
C PHE A 406 -10.86 9.09 12.13
N PRO A 407 -10.73 7.94 12.80
CA PRO A 407 -11.39 7.54 14.05
C PRO A 407 -10.57 7.82 15.33
N LEU A 408 -9.48 8.59 15.22
CA LEU A 408 -8.62 8.95 16.36
C LEU A 408 -9.35 9.92 17.30
N ASP A 409 -10.22 10.76 16.74
CA ASP A 409 -11.11 11.67 17.47
C ASP A 409 -12.56 11.41 17.08
N ASN A 410 -13.48 11.62 18.01
CA ASN A 410 -14.92 11.45 17.81
C ASN A 410 -15.69 12.68 18.30
N GLY A 411 -16.93 12.83 17.82
CA GLY A 411 -17.86 13.85 18.32
C GLY A 411 -17.56 15.28 17.88
N PHE A 412 -16.79 15.48 16.81
CA PHE A 412 -16.56 16.80 16.21
C PHE A 412 -17.41 17.02 14.95
N GLU A 413 -17.71 18.28 14.67
CA GLU A 413 -18.43 18.68 13.46
C GLU A 413 -17.47 18.93 12.31
N TYR A 414 -17.89 18.55 11.08
CA TYR A 414 -17.17 18.79 9.86
C TYR A 414 -17.97 19.70 8.91
N ASP A 415 -17.35 20.76 8.43
CA ASP A 415 -17.87 21.61 7.36
C ASP A 415 -16.90 21.56 6.18
N PRO A 416 -17.27 20.92 5.05
CA PRO A 416 -16.38 20.77 3.92
C PRO A 416 -15.97 22.11 3.29
N ARG A 417 -16.80 23.15 3.40
CA ARG A 417 -16.49 24.49 2.86
C ARG A 417 -15.27 25.15 3.49
N LYS A 418 -14.95 24.81 4.73
CA LYS A 418 -13.74 25.29 5.41
C LYS A 418 -12.47 24.58 4.99
N ASN A 419 -12.60 23.51 4.20
CA ASN A 419 -11.53 22.63 3.78
C ASN A 419 -11.45 22.53 2.24
N LEU A 420 -12.11 23.42 1.53
CA LEU A 420 -12.07 23.56 0.07
C LEU A 420 -10.84 24.40 -0.33
N HIS A 421 -10.10 23.88 -1.30
CA HIS A 421 -8.91 24.49 -1.90
C HIS A 421 -9.02 24.57 -3.41
#